data_639134c90e69a88b867520bdf7dbb072
#
_entry.id   639134c90e69a88b867520bdf7dbb072
#
_cell.length_a   1.000
_cell.length_b   1.000
_cell.length_c   1.000
_cell.angle_alpha   90.00
_cell.angle_beta   90.00
_cell.angle_gamma   90.00
#
_symmetry.space_group_name_H-M   'P 1'
#
loop_
_entity.id
_entity.type
_entity.pdbx_description
1 polymer ?
#
loop_
_entity_poly.entity_id
_entity_poly.type
_entity_poly.pdbx_seq_one_letter_code
_entity_poly.pdbx_strand_id
1 'polypeptide(L)'
;NSKGTPHIMEHSTLCGSRKFPLKEPFVELAKGSLNTFLNAITWPDKTMYPIASRNDKDFHNLMDVYLDAVFYPDCLKNPQILMQEGWHYELDNVDAPLTYNGVVYNEMKGALSSPEAIMEDKAMEELFPDTTYGVESGGDPEVIPTLSFREFSEFHRRFYHPSNSYIYLYGDMDIDETLKFIDQEYLSHFDARNVYSAVKTQSPLPKRKIVEAPFGISENESLEKKTIHALYIALNDHITTEESLAFKILSYVLVDMDGAPLKKAVLDAGIGNDVSSAYGDSYKQPVWTIEVTGSEIDKREKFISTVDLVLRNLALDGIDRNMLEAALNRTEFILSLIHISEPTRLG
;
A
#
# COMPACT_ATOMS: atom_id res chain seq x y z
N ASN A 1 -11.46 5.93 -1.95
CA ASN A 1 -11.81 7.37 -1.90
C ASN A 1 -11.14 8.00 -0.67
N SER A 2 -10.89 9.30 -0.72
CA SER A 2 -10.19 10.03 0.35
C SER A 2 -10.90 10.04 1.72
N LYS A 3 -12.11 9.49 1.83
CA LYS A 3 -12.78 9.24 3.12
C LYS A 3 -12.19 8.06 3.89
N GLY A 4 -11.21 7.35 3.34
CA GLY A 4 -10.62 6.17 3.96
C GLY A 4 -11.58 4.99 4.11
N THR A 5 -12.67 4.95 3.34
CA THR A 5 -13.70 3.92 3.50
C THR A 5 -13.15 2.49 3.39
N PRO A 6 -12.24 2.16 2.45
CA PRO A 6 -11.64 0.81 2.39
C PRO A 6 -10.84 0.46 3.64
N HIS A 7 -10.04 1.38 4.14
CA HIS A 7 -9.16 1.21 5.30
C HIS A 7 -9.96 1.07 6.60
N ILE A 8 -10.93 1.98 6.81
CA ILE A 8 -11.84 1.89 7.95
C ILE A 8 -12.66 0.59 7.90
N MET A 9 -13.06 0.13 6.70
CA MET A 9 -13.75 -1.15 6.55
C MET A 9 -12.85 -2.33 6.88
N GLU A 10 -11.58 -2.27 6.51
CA GLU A 10 -10.59 -3.29 6.84
C GLU A 10 -10.50 -3.49 8.36
N HIS A 11 -10.25 -2.43 9.12
CA HIS A 11 -10.21 -2.46 10.58
C HIS A 11 -11.54 -2.95 11.16
N SER A 12 -12.64 -2.38 10.70
CA SER A 12 -13.97 -2.63 11.24
C SER A 12 -14.48 -4.06 11.04
N THR A 13 -14.09 -4.74 9.96
CA THR A 13 -14.48 -6.14 9.72
C THR A 13 -13.91 -7.08 10.79
N LEU A 14 -12.76 -6.75 11.36
CA LEU A 14 -12.10 -7.54 12.41
C LEU A 14 -12.60 -7.22 13.83
N CYS A 15 -13.63 -6.38 13.97
CA CYS A 15 -14.24 -5.99 15.25
C CYS A 15 -15.51 -6.79 15.61
N GLY A 16 -15.53 -8.06 15.26
CA GLY A 16 -16.64 -8.98 15.54
C GLY A 16 -17.42 -9.39 14.31
N SER A 17 -18.03 -10.57 14.38
CA SER A 17 -18.75 -11.14 13.27
C SER A 17 -19.89 -12.06 13.74
N ARG A 18 -20.67 -12.58 12.81
CA ARG A 18 -21.83 -13.43 13.06
C ARG A 18 -21.56 -14.61 14.00
N LYS A 19 -20.47 -15.36 13.75
CA LYS A 19 -20.07 -16.52 14.57
C LYS A 19 -19.24 -16.11 15.78
N PHE A 20 -18.51 -15.00 15.68
CA PHE A 20 -17.54 -14.53 16.65
C PHE A 20 -17.84 -13.10 17.10
N PRO A 21 -18.92 -12.89 17.90
CA PRO A 21 -19.37 -11.56 18.32
C PRO A 21 -18.53 -11.02 19.50
N LEU A 22 -17.21 -11.02 19.33
CA LEU A 22 -16.24 -10.47 20.27
C LEU A 22 -15.89 -9.05 19.86
N LYS A 23 -15.52 -8.21 20.83
CA LYS A 23 -15.15 -6.82 20.54
C LYS A 23 -13.90 -6.72 19.66
N GLU A 24 -12.90 -7.55 19.92
CA GLU A 24 -11.60 -7.53 19.25
C GLU A 24 -11.09 -8.96 18.99
N PRO A 25 -11.77 -9.76 18.14
CA PRO A 25 -11.35 -11.14 17.89
C PRO A 25 -9.95 -11.24 17.31
N PHE A 26 -9.50 -10.25 16.53
CA PHE A 26 -8.14 -10.17 15.99
C PHE A 26 -7.08 -10.14 17.10
N VAL A 27 -7.27 -9.32 18.13
CA VAL A 27 -6.35 -9.22 19.27
C VAL A 27 -6.29 -10.52 20.07
N GLU A 28 -7.44 -11.16 20.25
CA GLU A 28 -7.52 -12.47 20.94
C GLU A 28 -6.81 -13.56 20.15
N LEU A 29 -6.95 -13.57 18.81
CA LEU A 29 -6.23 -14.51 17.95
C LEU A 29 -4.72 -14.23 17.95
N ALA A 30 -4.31 -12.99 17.89
CA ALA A 30 -2.88 -12.62 17.92
C ALA A 30 -2.19 -13.07 19.21
N LYS A 31 -2.93 -13.09 20.33
CA LYS A 31 -2.42 -13.53 21.65
C LYS A 31 -2.54 -15.01 21.90
N GLY A 32 -3.59 -15.63 21.42
CA GLY A 32 -4.03 -16.97 21.84
C GLY A 32 -3.90 -18.07 20.80
N SER A 33 -3.70 -17.77 19.52
CA SER A 33 -3.53 -18.76 18.46
C SER A 33 -2.06 -19.15 18.24
N LEU A 34 -1.85 -20.22 17.47
CA LEU A 34 -0.54 -20.69 17.02
C LEU A 34 -0.15 -20.06 15.68
N ASN A 35 -0.73 -18.92 15.35
CA ASN A 35 -0.45 -18.23 14.10
C ASN A 35 1.06 -17.94 13.92
N THR A 36 1.51 -17.98 12.69
CA THR A 36 2.82 -17.48 12.28
C THR A 36 2.73 -16.14 11.57
N PHE A 37 1.53 -15.79 11.11
CA PHE A 37 1.22 -14.49 10.52
C PHE A 37 -0.29 -14.20 10.61
N LEU A 38 -0.64 -13.01 11.06
CA LEU A 38 -1.99 -12.44 11.02
C LEU A 38 -1.87 -10.99 10.60
N ASN A 39 -2.65 -10.58 9.62
CA ASN A 39 -2.73 -9.16 9.23
C ASN A 39 -4.03 -8.86 8.48
N ALA A 40 -4.27 -7.58 8.24
CA ALA A 40 -5.15 -7.05 7.23
C ALA A 40 -4.41 -5.90 6.53
N ILE A 41 -4.63 -5.70 5.25
CA ILE A 41 -3.85 -4.75 4.46
C ILE A 41 -4.77 -4.13 3.41
N THR A 42 -4.88 -2.80 3.44
CA THR A 42 -5.61 -2.05 2.42
C THR A 42 -4.64 -1.41 1.42
N TRP A 43 -4.89 -1.72 0.15
CA TRP A 43 -4.25 -1.13 -1.01
C TRP A 43 -5.24 -0.22 -1.75
N PRO A 44 -4.78 0.63 -2.66
CA PRO A 44 -5.68 1.51 -3.41
C PRO A 44 -6.79 0.81 -4.20
N ASP A 45 -6.62 -0.45 -4.57
CA ASP A 45 -7.53 -1.23 -5.43
C ASP A 45 -8.01 -2.56 -4.83
N LYS A 46 -7.48 -2.95 -3.67
CA LYS A 46 -7.83 -4.22 -2.99
C LYS A 46 -7.60 -4.14 -1.49
N THR A 47 -8.30 -4.99 -0.76
CA THR A 47 -8.04 -5.25 0.66
C THR A 47 -7.77 -6.74 0.83
N MET A 48 -6.76 -7.09 1.61
CA MET A 48 -6.36 -8.46 1.85
C MET A 48 -6.39 -8.78 3.34
N TYR A 49 -6.76 -10.02 3.65
CA TYR A 49 -6.84 -10.56 5.02
C TYR A 49 -6.00 -11.83 5.10
N PRO A 50 -4.67 -11.73 5.14
CA PRO A 50 -3.78 -12.87 5.15
C PRO A 50 -3.65 -13.49 6.53
N ILE A 51 -3.65 -14.82 6.57
CA ILE A 51 -3.36 -15.63 7.76
C ILE A 51 -2.34 -16.70 7.42
N ALA A 52 -1.55 -17.11 8.41
CA ALA A 52 -0.73 -18.30 8.31
C ALA A 52 -0.59 -19.00 9.67
N SER A 53 -0.61 -20.33 9.65
CA SER A 53 -0.33 -21.15 10.81
C SER A 53 0.37 -22.45 10.38
N ARG A 54 1.20 -23.00 11.26
CA ARG A 54 1.82 -24.34 11.09
C ARG A 54 1.00 -25.47 11.70
N ASN A 55 -0.11 -25.15 12.32
CA ASN A 55 -0.99 -26.12 12.96
C ASN A 55 -2.32 -26.17 12.22
N ASP A 56 -2.71 -27.32 11.71
CA ASP A 56 -3.90 -27.51 10.87
C ASP A 56 -5.18 -27.06 11.55
N LYS A 57 -5.34 -27.40 12.83
CA LYS A 57 -6.52 -27.00 13.59
C LYS A 57 -6.58 -25.50 13.82
N ASP A 58 -5.45 -24.89 14.10
CA ASP A 58 -5.35 -23.44 14.26
C ASP A 58 -5.59 -22.73 12.93
N PHE A 59 -4.98 -23.21 11.83
CA PHE A 59 -5.23 -22.70 10.49
C PHE A 59 -6.72 -22.72 10.12
N HIS A 60 -7.39 -23.85 10.40
CA HIS A 60 -8.82 -23.99 10.16
C HIS A 60 -9.64 -22.99 11.00
N ASN A 61 -9.31 -22.82 12.28
CA ASN A 61 -9.98 -21.85 13.16
C ASN A 61 -9.76 -20.41 12.66
N LEU A 62 -8.52 -20.04 12.29
CA LEU A 62 -8.21 -18.73 11.75
C LEU A 62 -8.96 -18.46 10.45
N MET A 63 -9.04 -19.44 9.57
CA MET A 63 -9.79 -19.35 8.32
C MET A 63 -11.29 -19.13 8.58
N ASP A 64 -11.90 -19.85 9.53
CA ASP A 64 -13.30 -19.68 9.91
C ASP A 64 -13.57 -18.28 10.46
N VAL A 65 -12.72 -17.80 11.37
CA VAL A 65 -12.84 -16.44 11.93
C VAL A 65 -12.72 -15.37 10.87
N TYR A 66 -11.73 -15.47 9.97
CA TYR A 66 -11.49 -14.45 8.95
C TYR A 66 -12.56 -14.45 7.85
N LEU A 67 -13.02 -15.61 7.41
CA LEU A 67 -14.11 -15.69 6.43
C LEU A 67 -15.43 -15.15 7.01
N ASP A 68 -15.73 -15.45 8.27
CA ASP A 68 -16.93 -14.92 8.92
C ASP A 68 -16.83 -13.40 9.13
N ALA A 69 -15.66 -12.91 9.53
CA ALA A 69 -15.40 -11.49 9.67
C ALA A 69 -15.57 -10.74 8.33
N VAL A 70 -15.00 -11.26 7.25
CA VAL A 70 -15.04 -10.61 5.93
C VAL A 70 -16.46 -10.60 5.35
N PHE A 71 -17.21 -11.72 5.43
CA PHE A 71 -18.52 -11.83 4.80
C PHE A 71 -19.70 -11.41 5.70
N TYR A 72 -19.56 -11.54 7.01
CA TYR A 72 -20.64 -11.27 7.97
C TYR A 72 -20.23 -10.42 9.17
N PRO A 73 -19.56 -9.26 8.94
CA PRO A 73 -19.05 -8.43 10.03
C PRO A 73 -20.17 -7.75 10.82
N ASP A 74 -19.95 -7.56 12.11
CA ASP A 74 -20.88 -6.85 12.99
C ASP A 74 -20.91 -5.34 12.75
N CYS A 75 -19.88 -4.78 12.15
CA CYS A 75 -19.78 -3.35 11.84
C CYS A 75 -20.90 -2.84 10.92
N LEU A 76 -21.60 -3.70 10.20
CA LEU A 76 -22.76 -3.33 9.38
C LEU A 76 -24.04 -3.12 10.20
N LYS A 77 -24.07 -3.58 11.44
CA LYS A 77 -25.19 -3.47 12.35
C LYS A 77 -24.92 -2.54 13.53
N ASN A 78 -23.66 -2.40 13.89
CA ASN A 78 -23.21 -1.60 15.01
C ASN A 78 -22.42 -0.36 14.56
N PRO A 79 -23.02 0.84 14.51
CA PRO A 79 -22.35 2.06 14.10
C PRO A 79 -21.22 2.49 15.05
N GLN A 80 -21.18 1.97 16.29
CA GLN A 80 -20.12 2.29 17.25
C GLN A 80 -18.76 1.77 16.78
N ILE A 81 -18.73 0.69 15.98
CA ILE A 81 -17.50 0.18 15.39
C ILE A 81 -16.90 1.19 14.40
N LEU A 82 -17.74 1.78 13.54
CA LEU A 82 -17.29 2.89 12.68
C LEU A 82 -16.77 4.08 13.49
N MET A 83 -17.44 4.40 14.61
CA MET A 83 -16.99 5.50 15.48
C MET A 83 -15.62 5.20 16.12
N GLN A 84 -15.40 3.97 16.54
CA GLN A 84 -14.13 3.53 17.14
C GLN A 84 -13.00 3.48 16.10
N GLU A 85 -13.22 2.75 14.99
CA GLU A 85 -12.18 2.50 14.00
C GLU A 85 -12.01 3.67 13.02
N GLY A 86 -13.07 4.34 12.65
CA GLY A 86 -13.04 5.42 11.67
C GLY A 86 -12.83 6.80 12.33
N TRP A 87 -13.92 7.38 12.80
CA TRP A 87 -13.90 8.71 13.43
C TRP A 87 -15.11 8.97 14.32
N HIS A 88 -14.92 9.81 15.33
CA HIS A 88 -15.98 10.35 16.16
C HIS A 88 -15.56 11.71 16.73
N TYR A 89 -16.54 12.45 17.26
CA TYR A 89 -16.25 13.64 18.07
C TYR A 89 -15.79 13.23 19.47
N GLU A 90 -14.74 13.84 19.95
CA GLU A 90 -14.22 13.67 21.30
C GLU A 90 -14.22 14.98 22.05
N LEU A 91 -14.59 14.91 23.31
CA LEU A 91 -14.62 16.03 24.26
C LEU A 91 -13.99 15.58 25.57
N ASP A 92 -12.76 15.96 25.82
CA ASP A 92 -12.01 15.55 27.02
C ASP A 92 -12.67 16.05 28.31
N ASN A 93 -13.18 17.26 28.28
CA ASN A 93 -13.94 17.89 29.38
C ASN A 93 -14.81 19.04 28.82
N VAL A 94 -15.70 19.56 29.65
CA VAL A 94 -16.69 20.59 29.23
C VAL A 94 -16.09 21.90 28.72
N ASP A 95 -14.85 22.20 29.07
CA ASP A 95 -14.15 23.42 28.66
C ASP A 95 -13.16 23.18 27.52
N ALA A 96 -12.95 21.91 27.13
CA ALA A 96 -12.05 21.54 26.04
C ALA A 96 -12.69 21.82 24.66
N PRO A 97 -11.87 22.08 23.64
CA PRO A 97 -12.36 22.12 22.27
C PRO A 97 -12.84 20.74 21.81
N LEU A 98 -13.91 20.73 21.04
CA LEU A 98 -14.35 19.50 20.36
C LEU A 98 -13.31 19.08 19.31
N THR A 99 -12.86 17.85 19.39
CA THR A 99 -11.86 17.28 18.47
C THR A 99 -12.40 16.07 17.73
N TYR A 100 -11.66 15.61 16.73
CA TYR A 100 -11.90 14.33 16.07
C TYR A 100 -10.95 13.28 16.64
N ASN A 101 -11.44 12.07 16.84
CA ASN A 101 -10.68 10.91 17.25
C ASN A 101 -11.19 9.66 16.51
N GLY A 102 -10.36 8.61 16.44
CA GLY A 102 -10.63 7.34 15.79
C GLY A 102 -9.32 6.66 15.42
N VAL A 103 -9.33 5.33 15.33
CA VAL A 103 -8.09 4.57 15.08
C VAL A 103 -7.48 4.99 13.74
N VAL A 104 -8.20 4.81 12.64
CA VAL A 104 -7.72 5.15 11.29
C VAL A 104 -7.53 6.67 11.13
N TYR A 105 -8.40 7.50 11.72
CA TYR A 105 -8.22 8.95 11.69
C TYR A 105 -6.85 9.37 12.27
N ASN A 106 -6.50 8.84 13.44
CA ASN A 106 -5.22 9.17 14.10
C ASN A 106 -4.03 8.57 13.37
N GLU A 107 -4.16 7.33 12.86
CA GLU A 107 -3.13 6.67 12.07
C GLU A 107 -2.80 7.49 10.81
N MET A 108 -3.80 7.89 10.05
CA MET A 108 -3.60 8.65 8.82
C MET A 108 -3.09 10.07 9.09
N LYS A 109 -3.50 10.67 10.20
CA LYS A 109 -2.93 11.96 10.65
C LYS A 109 -1.43 11.84 10.94
N GLY A 110 -1.00 10.71 11.49
CA GLY A 110 0.42 10.39 11.69
C GLY A 110 1.13 10.09 10.37
N ALA A 111 0.57 9.24 9.52
CA ALA A 111 1.16 8.82 8.26
C ALA A 111 1.39 9.99 7.29
N LEU A 112 0.39 10.87 7.12
CA LEU A 112 0.46 12.04 6.24
C LEU A 112 1.24 13.23 6.86
N SER A 113 1.94 13.03 7.97
CA SER A 113 2.82 14.05 8.52
C SER A 113 4.24 14.03 7.95
N SER A 114 4.64 12.96 7.24
CA SER A 114 5.96 12.89 6.63
C SER A 114 6.01 13.61 5.28
N PRO A 115 7.13 14.27 4.95
CA PRO A 115 7.33 14.93 3.66
C PRO A 115 7.17 13.98 2.47
N GLU A 116 7.67 12.76 2.61
CA GLU A 116 7.63 11.71 1.59
C GLU A 116 6.18 11.27 1.30
N ALA A 117 5.37 11.08 2.35
CA ALA A 117 3.96 10.71 2.19
C ALA A 117 3.15 11.82 1.52
N ILE A 118 3.38 13.09 1.90
CA ILE A 118 2.74 14.25 1.25
C ILE A 118 3.13 14.31 -0.23
N MET A 119 4.40 14.08 -0.53
CA MET A 119 4.91 14.10 -1.90
C MET A 119 4.31 12.98 -2.74
N GLU A 120 4.26 11.76 -2.20
CA GLU A 120 3.66 10.60 -2.88
C GLU A 120 2.17 10.82 -3.14
N ASP A 121 1.40 11.25 -2.14
CA ASP A 121 -0.03 11.56 -2.29
C ASP A 121 -0.27 12.55 -3.43
N LYS A 122 0.46 13.67 -3.43
CA LYS A 122 0.35 14.70 -4.48
C LYS A 122 0.80 14.19 -5.86
N ALA A 123 1.82 13.37 -5.92
CA ALA A 123 2.27 12.78 -7.18
C ALA A 123 1.23 11.80 -7.75
N MET A 124 0.66 10.94 -6.90
CA MET A 124 -0.36 9.98 -7.32
C MET A 124 -1.66 10.67 -7.73
N GLU A 125 -2.09 11.72 -7.03
CA GLU A 125 -3.23 12.56 -7.43
C GLU A 125 -3.08 13.11 -8.85
N GLU A 126 -1.89 13.57 -9.20
CA GLU A 126 -1.60 14.16 -10.50
C GLU A 126 -1.32 13.14 -11.61
N LEU A 127 -0.78 11.97 -11.26
CA LEU A 127 -0.55 10.88 -12.21
C LEU A 127 -1.83 10.14 -12.58
N PHE A 128 -2.75 9.97 -11.63
CA PHE A 128 -3.92 9.13 -11.76
C PHE A 128 -5.25 9.83 -11.45
N PRO A 129 -5.49 11.03 -11.99
CA PRO A 129 -6.66 11.85 -11.62
C PRO A 129 -8.01 11.20 -11.90
N ASP A 130 -8.08 10.23 -12.82
CA ASP A 130 -9.33 9.58 -13.25
C ASP A 130 -9.53 8.19 -12.65
N THR A 131 -8.64 7.73 -11.75
CA THR A 131 -8.68 6.37 -11.20
C THR A 131 -8.66 6.35 -9.67
N THR A 132 -8.80 5.16 -9.09
CA THR A 132 -8.70 4.99 -7.63
C THR A 132 -7.29 5.26 -7.09
N TYR A 133 -6.27 5.24 -7.94
CA TYR A 133 -4.87 5.49 -7.54
C TYR A 133 -4.56 6.97 -7.29
N GLY A 134 -5.38 7.87 -7.80
CA GLY A 134 -5.26 9.32 -7.57
C GLY A 134 -5.97 9.83 -6.32
N VAL A 135 -6.33 8.95 -5.39
CA VAL A 135 -6.94 9.32 -4.12
C VAL A 135 -6.27 8.56 -2.98
N GLU A 136 -6.06 9.21 -1.85
CA GLU A 136 -5.54 8.55 -0.65
C GLU A 136 -6.55 7.53 -0.12
N SER A 137 -6.30 6.24 -0.37
CA SER A 137 -7.21 5.15 0.01
C SER A 137 -7.19 4.85 1.50
N GLY A 138 -6.09 5.16 2.19
CA GLY A 138 -5.98 5.11 3.64
C GLY A 138 -6.89 6.11 4.32
N GLY A 139 -7.13 7.23 3.67
CA GLY A 139 -8.01 8.30 4.11
C GLY A 139 -7.28 9.59 4.44
N ASP A 140 -7.82 10.70 3.92
CA ASP A 140 -7.36 12.04 4.28
C ASP A 140 -8.03 12.46 5.59
N PRO A 141 -7.29 12.81 6.64
CA PRO A 141 -7.84 13.25 7.92
C PRO A 141 -8.81 14.43 7.83
N GLU A 142 -8.68 15.30 6.82
CA GLU A 142 -9.63 16.38 6.58
C GLU A 142 -10.95 15.88 5.97
N VAL A 143 -10.92 14.73 5.31
CA VAL A 143 -12.06 14.16 4.57
C VAL A 143 -12.73 13.01 5.33
N ILE A 144 -11.97 12.20 6.08
CA ILE A 144 -12.47 11.07 6.90
C ILE A 144 -13.72 11.46 7.72
N PRO A 145 -13.79 12.64 8.41
CA PRO A 145 -14.95 13.02 9.21
C PRO A 145 -16.24 13.27 8.41
N THR A 146 -16.17 13.17 7.09
CA THR A 146 -17.36 13.25 6.22
C THR A 146 -17.96 11.88 5.89
N LEU A 147 -17.33 10.78 6.30
CA LEU A 147 -17.82 9.43 6.05
C LEU A 147 -19.03 9.14 6.93
N SER A 148 -20.16 8.87 6.30
CA SER A 148 -21.38 8.44 6.98
C SER A 148 -21.43 6.91 7.15
N PHE A 149 -22.17 6.45 8.17
CA PHE A 149 -22.41 5.02 8.38
C PHE A 149 -23.12 4.36 7.19
N ARG A 150 -23.97 5.12 6.49
CA ARG A 150 -24.64 4.63 5.29
C ARG A 150 -23.64 4.35 4.16
N GLU A 151 -22.77 5.29 3.83
CA GLU A 151 -21.72 5.12 2.79
C GLU A 151 -20.78 3.98 3.14
N PHE A 152 -20.36 3.92 4.41
CA PHE A 152 -19.54 2.84 4.95
C PHE A 152 -20.21 1.46 4.75
N SER A 153 -21.46 1.31 5.15
CA SER A 153 -22.20 0.05 5.00
C SER A 153 -22.47 -0.30 3.53
N GLU A 154 -22.75 0.69 2.68
CA GLU A 154 -22.95 0.49 1.24
C GLU A 154 -21.67 0.02 0.55
N PHE A 155 -20.49 0.48 1.01
CA PHE A 155 -19.20 0.02 0.50
C PHE A 155 -19.02 -1.49 0.69
N HIS A 156 -19.24 -2.00 1.91
CA HIS A 156 -19.18 -3.45 2.17
C HIS A 156 -20.18 -4.21 1.31
N ARG A 157 -21.46 -3.83 1.34
CA ARG A 157 -22.50 -4.51 0.55
C ARG A 157 -22.20 -4.54 -0.94
N ARG A 158 -21.48 -3.55 -1.46
CA ARG A 158 -21.11 -3.46 -2.87
C ARG A 158 -19.92 -4.35 -3.21
N PHE A 159 -18.84 -4.29 -2.43
CA PHE A 159 -17.55 -4.84 -2.81
C PHE A 159 -17.18 -6.14 -2.09
N TYR A 160 -17.64 -6.35 -0.84
CA TYR A 160 -17.35 -7.54 -0.04
C TYR A 160 -18.37 -8.65 -0.35
N HIS A 161 -18.11 -9.32 -1.46
CA HIS A 161 -18.96 -10.39 -1.94
C HIS A 161 -18.09 -11.49 -2.56
N PRO A 162 -18.43 -12.79 -2.41
CA PRO A 162 -17.63 -13.87 -3.00
C PRO A 162 -17.37 -13.72 -4.49
N SER A 163 -18.33 -13.19 -5.26
CA SER A 163 -18.12 -12.89 -6.70
C SER A 163 -17.10 -11.78 -7.00
N ASN A 164 -16.58 -11.09 -5.98
CA ASN A 164 -15.56 -10.04 -6.06
C ASN A 164 -14.37 -10.35 -5.17
N SER A 165 -14.18 -11.60 -4.80
CA SER A 165 -13.08 -12.04 -3.94
C SER A 165 -12.22 -13.11 -4.59
N TYR A 166 -10.97 -13.17 -4.18
CA TYR A 166 -10.05 -14.25 -4.44
C TYR A 166 -9.67 -14.89 -3.12
N ILE A 167 -9.90 -16.19 -2.99
CA ILE A 167 -9.44 -16.98 -1.84
C ILE A 167 -8.21 -17.75 -2.31
N TYR A 168 -7.04 -17.38 -1.77
CA TYR A 168 -5.78 -18.00 -2.10
C TYR A 168 -5.35 -18.94 -0.96
N LEU A 169 -5.14 -20.21 -1.28
CA LEU A 169 -4.73 -21.25 -0.35
C LEU A 169 -3.34 -21.73 -0.73
N TYR A 170 -2.42 -21.79 0.22
CA TYR A 170 -1.07 -22.27 0.00
C TYR A 170 -0.56 -23.03 1.24
N GLY A 171 0.03 -24.18 1.01
CA GLY A 171 0.63 -25.01 2.06
C GLY A 171 0.23 -26.47 1.97
N ASP A 172 0.68 -27.24 2.95
CA ASP A 172 0.36 -28.66 3.10
C ASP A 172 -0.95 -28.79 3.89
N MET A 173 -2.08 -28.88 3.17
CA MET A 173 -3.43 -29.02 3.73
C MET A 173 -4.25 -30.01 2.90
N ASP A 174 -5.30 -30.60 3.49
CA ASP A 174 -6.31 -31.29 2.72
C ASP A 174 -7.16 -30.26 1.95
N ILE A 175 -6.85 -30.10 0.66
CA ILE A 175 -7.49 -29.10 -0.17
C ILE A 175 -8.97 -29.37 -0.43
N ASP A 176 -9.37 -30.63 -0.53
CA ASP A 176 -10.76 -31.02 -0.80
C ASP A 176 -11.63 -30.74 0.43
N GLU A 177 -11.17 -31.08 1.62
CA GLU A 177 -11.86 -30.76 2.88
C GLU A 177 -11.92 -29.23 3.09
N THR A 178 -10.83 -28.53 2.81
CA THR A 178 -10.76 -27.06 2.95
C THR A 178 -11.74 -26.38 2.00
N LEU A 179 -11.74 -26.75 0.72
CA LEU A 179 -12.67 -26.19 -0.27
C LEU A 179 -14.13 -26.50 0.06
N LYS A 180 -14.41 -27.73 0.52
CA LYS A 180 -15.74 -28.12 0.98
C LYS A 180 -16.22 -27.28 2.16
N PHE A 181 -15.36 -27.03 3.12
CA PHE A 181 -15.66 -26.17 4.27
C PHE A 181 -15.99 -24.75 3.81
N ILE A 182 -15.13 -24.14 2.98
CA ILE A 182 -15.33 -22.78 2.48
C ILE A 182 -16.65 -22.67 1.70
N ASP A 183 -16.95 -23.66 0.86
CA ASP A 183 -18.19 -23.68 0.09
C ASP A 183 -19.41 -23.81 0.99
N GLN A 184 -19.44 -24.82 1.86
CA GLN A 184 -20.60 -25.14 2.69
C GLN A 184 -20.89 -24.08 3.75
N GLU A 185 -19.88 -23.54 4.38
CA GLU A 185 -20.03 -22.57 5.48
C GLU A 185 -20.21 -21.13 5.00
N TYR A 186 -19.74 -20.82 3.78
CA TYR A 186 -19.68 -19.44 3.29
C TYR A 186 -20.23 -19.28 1.87
N LEU A 187 -19.62 -19.87 0.83
CA LEU A 187 -19.88 -19.48 -0.54
C LEU A 187 -21.27 -19.88 -1.04
N SER A 188 -21.74 -21.05 -0.67
CA SER A 188 -23.07 -21.56 -1.05
C SER A 188 -24.25 -20.73 -0.52
N HIS A 189 -23.99 -19.81 0.41
CA HIS A 189 -25.01 -18.90 0.95
C HIS A 189 -25.18 -17.62 0.10
N PHE A 190 -24.41 -17.45 -0.96
CA PHE A 190 -24.46 -16.29 -1.83
C PHE A 190 -24.83 -16.66 -3.25
N ASP A 191 -25.75 -15.92 -3.84
CA ASP A 191 -26.00 -16.00 -5.27
C ASP A 191 -24.90 -15.26 -6.05
N ALA A 192 -24.51 -15.79 -7.22
CA ALA A 192 -23.53 -15.12 -8.08
C ALA A 192 -24.08 -13.79 -8.57
N ARG A 193 -23.24 -12.75 -8.55
CA ARG A 193 -23.58 -11.43 -9.07
C ARG A 193 -22.39 -10.76 -9.74
N ASN A 194 -22.68 -9.83 -10.65
CA ASN A 194 -21.65 -8.99 -11.23
C ASN A 194 -21.31 -7.81 -10.28
N VAL A 195 -20.04 -7.70 -9.91
CA VAL A 195 -19.51 -6.56 -9.15
C VAL A 195 -18.56 -5.79 -10.04
N TYR A 196 -18.89 -4.54 -10.31
CA TYR A 196 -18.05 -3.66 -11.14
C TYR A 196 -16.98 -3.03 -10.23
N SER A 197 -15.83 -3.69 -10.16
CA SER A 197 -14.66 -3.27 -9.34
C SER A 197 -13.39 -3.04 -10.17
N ALA A 198 -13.44 -3.28 -11.50
CA ALA A 198 -12.28 -3.13 -12.35
C ALA A 198 -11.75 -1.68 -12.35
N VAL A 199 -10.46 -1.53 -12.08
CA VAL A 199 -9.77 -0.24 -12.16
C VAL A 199 -9.55 0.12 -13.63
N LYS A 200 -9.91 1.34 -14.00
CA LYS A 200 -9.65 1.88 -15.32
C LYS A 200 -8.15 2.17 -15.49
N THR A 201 -7.68 2.08 -16.73
CA THR A 201 -6.34 2.56 -17.08
C THR A 201 -6.36 4.07 -17.21
N GLN A 202 -5.43 4.74 -16.54
CA GLN A 202 -5.22 6.17 -16.68
C GLN A 202 -4.63 6.47 -18.06
N SER A 203 -5.22 7.41 -18.76
CA SER A 203 -4.65 7.90 -20.02
C SER A 203 -3.33 8.62 -19.78
N PRO A 204 -2.34 8.49 -20.70
CA PRO A 204 -1.08 9.19 -20.56
C PRO A 204 -1.26 10.70 -20.41
N LEU A 205 -0.48 11.31 -19.54
CA LEU A 205 -0.45 12.76 -19.39
C LEU A 205 0.09 13.40 -20.68
N PRO A 206 -0.52 14.49 -21.18
CA PRO A 206 -0.08 15.12 -22.43
C PRO A 206 1.31 15.76 -22.33
N LYS A 207 1.77 16.06 -21.12
CA LYS A 207 3.08 16.64 -20.82
C LYS A 207 3.46 16.38 -19.36
N ARG A 208 4.76 16.47 -19.06
CA ARG A 208 5.26 16.47 -17.67
C ARG A 208 4.58 17.60 -16.89
N LYS A 209 4.08 17.27 -15.70
CA LYS A 209 3.57 18.24 -14.72
C LYS A 209 4.65 18.54 -13.68
N ILE A 210 4.63 19.74 -13.13
CA ILE A 210 5.44 20.13 -11.97
C ILE A 210 4.45 20.43 -10.85
N VAL A 211 4.65 19.79 -9.72
CA VAL A 211 3.82 19.93 -8.52
C VAL A 211 4.71 20.34 -7.37
N GLU A 212 4.27 21.27 -6.56
CA GLU A 212 4.97 21.72 -5.36
C GLU A 212 4.02 21.51 -4.16
N ALA A 213 4.51 20.86 -3.13
CA ALA A 213 3.79 20.63 -1.89
C ALA A 213 4.63 21.12 -0.70
N PRO A 214 4.12 22.00 0.15
CA PRO A 214 4.78 22.39 1.38
C PRO A 214 4.62 21.30 2.44
N PHE A 215 5.62 21.17 3.30
CA PHE A 215 5.54 20.34 4.50
C PHE A 215 6.03 21.10 5.73
N GLY A 216 5.56 20.65 6.91
CA GLY A 216 5.91 21.28 8.18
C GLY A 216 7.29 20.85 8.66
N ILE A 217 8.02 21.79 9.25
CA ILE A 217 9.25 21.55 10.00
C ILE A 217 9.12 22.15 11.39
N SER A 218 9.99 21.76 12.33
CA SER A 218 10.02 22.35 13.67
C SER A 218 10.49 23.81 13.61
N GLU A 219 9.96 24.68 14.49
CA GLU A 219 10.27 26.11 14.50
C GLU A 219 11.78 26.46 14.59
N ASN A 220 12.57 25.60 15.23
CA ASN A 220 14.00 25.77 15.42
C ASN A 220 14.85 25.04 14.37
N GLU A 221 14.23 24.45 13.36
CA GLU A 221 14.91 23.68 12.34
C GLU A 221 15.33 24.56 11.15
N SER A 222 16.55 24.36 10.62
CA SER A 222 17.03 25.10 9.46
C SER A 222 16.23 24.70 8.21
N LEU A 223 15.95 25.67 7.36
CA LEU A 223 15.34 25.47 6.04
C LEU A 223 16.34 24.95 4.99
N GLU A 224 17.64 25.01 5.30
CA GLU A 224 18.68 24.57 4.36
C GLU A 224 18.60 23.07 4.09
N LYS A 225 18.71 22.67 2.84
CA LYS A 225 18.72 21.28 2.38
C LYS A 225 17.50 20.49 2.79
N LYS A 226 16.33 21.14 2.91
CA LYS A 226 15.07 20.50 3.25
C LYS A 226 14.20 20.14 2.04
N THR A 227 14.57 20.62 0.86
CA THR A 227 13.82 20.31 -0.35
C THR A 227 14.05 18.86 -0.79
N ILE A 228 12.98 18.19 -1.13
CA ILE A 228 12.98 16.88 -1.80
C ILE A 228 12.53 17.10 -3.23
N HIS A 229 13.27 16.57 -4.19
CA HIS A 229 12.85 16.52 -5.58
C HIS A 229 12.58 15.06 -5.96
N ALA A 230 11.45 14.81 -6.58
CA ALA A 230 11.14 13.48 -7.08
C ALA A 230 10.59 13.53 -8.52
N LEU A 231 10.90 12.50 -9.28
CA LEU A 231 10.34 12.24 -10.60
C LEU A 231 9.52 10.94 -10.52
N TYR A 232 8.21 11.05 -10.73
CA TYR A 232 7.29 9.94 -10.80
C TYR A 232 6.92 9.64 -12.25
N ILE A 233 7.03 8.40 -12.66
CA ILE A 233 6.76 7.95 -14.04
C ILE A 233 5.78 6.78 -13.98
N ALA A 234 4.54 7.02 -14.41
CA ALA A 234 3.58 5.95 -14.60
C ALA A 234 3.87 5.19 -15.90
N LEU A 235 3.93 3.88 -15.81
CA LEU A 235 4.15 2.98 -16.93
C LEU A 235 2.82 2.49 -17.54
N ASN A 236 2.90 1.68 -18.60
CA ASN A 236 1.73 1.07 -19.21
C ASN A 236 1.09 0.01 -18.31
N ASP A 237 -0.19 -0.30 -18.51
CA ASP A 237 -0.95 -1.32 -17.80
C ASP A 237 -0.74 -2.76 -18.32
N HIS A 238 0.09 -2.93 -19.34
CA HIS A 238 0.41 -4.22 -19.96
C HIS A 238 1.88 -4.60 -19.78
N ILE A 239 2.44 -4.32 -18.60
CA ILE A 239 3.81 -4.71 -18.25
C ILE A 239 3.82 -6.22 -17.97
N THR A 240 4.66 -6.96 -18.69
CA THR A 240 4.88 -8.39 -18.45
C THR A 240 5.70 -8.62 -17.18
N THR A 241 5.73 -9.86 -16.68
CA THR A 241 6.55 -10.24 -15.53
C THR A 241 8.04 -9.98 -15.79
N GLU A 242 8.50 -10.28 -17.01
CA GLU A 242 9.87 -10.04 -17.44
C GLU A 242 10.21 -8.55 -17.48
N GLU A 243 9.31 -7.72 -18.02
CA GLU A 243 9.48 -6.27 -18.02
C GLU A 243 9.46 -5.69 -16.60
N SER A 244 8.57 -6.17 -15.73
CA SER A 244 8.55 -5.77 -14.32
C SER A 244 9.88 -6.09 -13.63
N LEU A 245 10.40 -7.30 -13.84
CA LEU A 245 11.70 -7.70 -13.31
C LEU A 245 12.83 -6.83 -13.89
N ALA A 246 12.78 -6.54 -15.20
CA ALA A 246 13.76 -5.68 -15.86
C ALA A 246 13.75 -4.25 -15.26
N PHE A 247 12.57 -3.69 -14.96
CA PHE A 247 12.49 -2.38 -14.28
C PHE A 247 13.05 -2.42 -12.86
N LYS A 248 12.85 -3.49 -12.09
CA LYS A 248 13.47 -3.67 -10.76
C LYS A 248 15.00 -3.70 -10.85
N ILE A 249 15.53 -4.45 -11.81
CA ILE A 249 16.97 -4.52 -12.05
C ILE A 249 17.51 -3.18 -12.52
N LEU A 250 16.80 -2.51 -13.43
CA LEU A 250 17.17 -1.18 -13.95
C LEU A 250 17.22 -0.14 -12.84
N SER A 251 16.20 -0.10 -11.97
CA SER A 251 16.17 0.79 -10.80
C SER A 251 17.42 0.61 -9.93
N TYR A 252 17.74 -0.65 -9.62
CA TYR A 252 18.92 -0.98 -8.82
C TYR A 252 20.23 -0.54 -9.49
N VAL A 253 20.41 -0.84 -10.76
CA VAL A 253 21.63 -0.47 -11.52
C VAL A 253 21.80 1.04 -11.66
N LEU A 254 20.70 1.76 -11.85
CA LEU A 254 20.74 3.20 -12.09
C LEU A 254 20.97 4.02 -10.82
N VAL A 255 20.47 3.54 -9.67
CA VAL A 255 20.39 4.34 -8.45
C VAL A 255 20.97 3.64 -7.23
N ASP A 256 20.63 2.36 -6.97
CA ASP A 256 20.82 1.80 -5.64
C ASP A 256 22.16 1.09 -5.43
N MET A 257 22.81 0.62 -6.51
CA MET A 257 24.11 -0.04 -6.40
C MET A 257 25.26 0.95 -6.23
N ASP A 258 26.37 0.49 -5.68
CA ASP A 258 27.59 1.29 -5.57
C ASP A 258 28.07 1.74 -6.95
N GLY A 259 28.31 3.05 -7.09
CA GLY A 259 28.75 3.64 -8.35
C GLY A 259 27.65 3.81 -9.40
N ALA A 260 26.39 3.64 -9.02
CA ALA A 260 25.22 3.80 -9.89
C ALA A 260 25.28 5.14 -10.66
N PRO A 261 25.11 5.11 -12.00
CA PRO A 261 25.40 6.27 -12.85
C PRO A 261 24.50 7.46 -12.54
N LEU A 262 23.24 7.24 -12.24
CA LEU A 262 22.30 8.32 -11.94
C LEU A 262 22.57 8.93 -10.57
N LYS A 263 22.74 8.09 -9.54
CA LYS A 263 23.09 8.54 -8.19
C LYS A 263 24.38 9.35 -8.22
N LYS A 264 25.41 8.82 -8.89
CA LYS A 264 26.69 9.51 -9.02
C LYS A 264 26.55 10.87 -9.71
N ALA A 265 25.85 10.95 -10.85
CA ALA A 265 25.68 12.19 -11.60
C ALA A 265 24.96 13.28 -10.80
N VAL A 266 23.91 12.90 -10.05
CA VAL A 266 23.14 13.82 -9.20
C VAL A 266 23.98 14.35 -8.04
N LEU A 267 24.72 13.46 -7.36
CA LEU A 267 25.61 13.85 -6.25
C LEU A 267 26.80 14.70 -6.73
N ASP A 268 27.48 14.32 -7.81
CA ASP A 268 28.58 15.09 -8.39
C ASP A 268 28.14 16.48 -8.87
N ALA A 269 26.89 16.60 -9.30
CA ALA A 269 26.29 17.87 -9.65
C ALA A 269 25.92 18.75 -8.43
N GLY A 270 26.02 18.25 -7.21
CA GLY A 270 25.66 18.95 -5.99
C GLY A 270 24.16 19.30 -5.91
N ILE A 271 23.30 18.41 -6.39
CA ILE A 271 21.86 18.63 -6.41
C ILE A 271 21.25 18.31 -5.05
N GLY A 272 21.70 17.26 -4.39
CA GLY A 272 21.24 16.84 -3.07
C GLY A 272 22.27 16.00 -2.34
N ASN A 273 21.86 15.43 -1.21
CA ASN A 273 22.73 14.64 -0.34
C ASN A 273 22.58 13.13 -0.56
N ASP A 274 21.42 12.68 -0.98
CA ASP A 274 21.15 11.28 -1.31
C ASP A 274 20.16 11.13 -2.47
N VAL A 275 20.23 9.98 -3.15
CA VAL A 275 19.36 9.63 -4.26
C VAL A 275 18.86 8.20 -4.03
N SER A 276 17.58 8.01 -4.12
CA SER A 276 16.90 6.73 -4.03
C SER A 276 16.00 6.49 -5.24
N SER A 277 15.62 5.25 -5.45
CA SER A 277 14.61 4.90 -6.44
C SER A 277 13.64 3.86 -5.90
N ALA A 278 12.43 3.87 -6.43
CA ALA A 278 11.42 2.86 -6.14
C ALA A 278 10.70 2.44 -7.42
N TYR A 279 10.44 1.15 -7.54
CA TYR A 279 9.58 0.60 -8.58
C TYR A 279 8.40 -0.12 -7.93
N GLY A 280 7.23 0.50 -8.00
CA GLY A 280 5.98 -0.02 -7.45
C GLY A 280 5.17 -0.73 -8.53
N ASP A 281 5.09 -2.08 -8.46
CA ASP A 281 4.32 -2.92 -9.37
C ASP A 281 3.01 -3.43 -8.73
N SER A 282 2.62 -2.89 -7.61
CA SER A 282 1.36 -3.23 -6.92
C SER A 282 0.12 -2.58 -7.55
N TYR A 283 0.32 -1.62 -8.44
CA TYR A 283 -0.70 -0.91 -9.18
C TYR A 283 -0.92 -1.55 -10.56
N LYS A 284 -2.10 -1.36 -11.13
CA LYS A 284 -2.38 -1.78 -12.52
C LYS A 284 -1.41 -1.15 -13.52
N GLN A 285 -1.02 0.08 -13.29
CA GLN A 285 0.03 0.78 -14.01
C GLN A 285 1.18 1.02 -13.04
N PRO A 286 2.29 0.30 -13.16
CA PRO A 286 3.43 0.47 -12.28
C PRO A 286 3.96 1.90 -12.29
N VAL A 287 4.52 2.32 -11.18
CA VAL A 287 5.15 3.64 -11.05
C VAL A 287 6.63 3.48 -10.73
N TRP A 288 7.46 4.17 -11.49
CA TRP A 288 8.88 4.28 -11.18
C TRP A 288 9.19 5.67 -10.65
N THR A 289 9.88 5.72 -9.52
CA THR A 289 10.21 6.96 -8.82
C THR A 289 11.72 7.10 -8.69
N ILE A 290 12.22 8.32 -8.90
CA ILE A 290 13.58 8.74 -8.59
C ILE A 290 13.48 9.93 -7.65
N GLU A 291 14.08 9.83 -6.49
CA GLU A 291 14.00 10.83 -5.43
C GLU A 291 15.38 11.34 -5.03
N VAL A 292 15.47 12.63 -4.74
CA VAL A 292 16.67 13.29 -4.23
C VAL A 292 16.32 14.06 -2.97
N THR A 293 16.98 13.70 -1.88
CA THR A 293 16.83 14.36 -0.58
C THR A 293 17.99 15.28 -0.24
N GLY A 294 17.79 16.17 0.72
CA GLY A 294 18.84 17.11 1.13
C GLY A 294 19.18 18.13 0.06
N SER A 295 18.20 18.59 -0.70
CA SER A 295 18.33 19.53 -1.82
C SER A 295 17.83 20.94 -1.46
N GLU A 296 17.91 21.85 -2.44
CA GLU A 296 17.38 23.20 -2.39
C GLU A 296 16.37 23.42 -3.51
N ILE A 297 15.43 24.32 -3.32
CA ILE A 297 14.33 24.55 -4.27
C ILE A 297 14.82 25.02 -5.65
N ASP A 298 15.93 25.75 -5.71
CA ASP A 298 16.53 26.23 -6.94
C ASP A 298 17.24 25.15 -7.77
N LYS A 299 17.41 23.95 -7.23
CA LYS A 299 18.05 22.81 -7.91
C LYS A 299 17.12 22.02 -8.82
N ARG A 300 15.82 22.30 -8.84
CA ARG A 300 14.83 21.57 -9.61
C ARG A 300 15.20 21.37 -11.08
N GLU A 301 15.49 22.48 -11.79
CA GLU A 301 15.80 22.40 -13.22
C GLU A 301 17.11 21.64 -13.48
N LYS A 302 18.07 21.75 -12.57
CA LYS A 302 19.32 21.00 -12.62
C LYS A 302 19.07 19.50 -12.39
N PHE A 303 18.19 19.15 -11.45
CA PHE A 303 17.76 17.77 -11.22
C PHE A 303 17.14 17.17 -12.49
N ILE A 304 16.12 17.82 -13.04
CA ILE A 304 15.43 17.36 -14.25
C ILE A 304 16.42 17.16 -15.41
N SER A 305 17.25 18.15 -15.69
CA SER A 305 18.20 18.08 -16.81
C SER A 305 19.29 17.02 -16.61
N THR A 306 19.74 16.80 -15.38
CA THR A 306 20.73 15.76 -15.05
C THR A 306 20.15 14.37 -15.26
N VAL A 307 18.93 14.12 -14.73
CA VAL A 307 18.22 12.83 -14.92
C VAL A 307 17.99 12.56 -16.41
N ASP A 308 17.43 13.52 -17.14
CA ASP A 308 17.16 13.40 -18.58
C ASP A 308 18.43 13.10 -19.38
N LEU A 309 19.56 13.77 -19.06
CA LEU A 309 20.84 13.57 -19.72
C LEU A 309 21.39 12.16 -19.47
N VAL A 310 21.41 11.71 -18.21
CA VAL A 310 21.94 10.38 -17.84
C VAL A 310 21.10 9.28 -18.50
N LEU A 311 19.78 9.36 -18.42
CA LEU A 311 18.91 8.35 -19.03
C LEU A 311 19.07 8.29 -20.55
N ARG A 312 19.22 9.46 -21.23
CA ARG A 312 19.50 9.49 -22.67
C ARG A 312 20.84 8.88 -23.04
N ASN A 313 21.90 9.20 -22.31
CA ASN A 313 23.22 8.63 -22.57
C ASN A 313 23.20 7.11 -22.39
N LEU A 314 22.61 6.63 -21.32
CA LEU A 314 22.49 5.17 -21.09
C LEU A 314 21.62 4.47 -22.13
N ALA A 315 20.59 5.13 -22.66
CA ALA A 315 19.78 4.61 -23.76
C ALA A 315 20.55 4.51 -25.08
N LEU A 316 21.54 5.39 -25.31
CA LEU A 316 22.37 5.40 -26.51
C LEU A 316 23.61 4.50 -26.39
N ASP A 317 24.31 4.60 -25.27
CA ASP A 317 25.62 3.96 -25.07
C ASP A 317 25.50 2.57 -24.41
N GLY A 318 24.34 2.27 -23.83
CA GLY A 318 24.09 1.05 -23.04
C GLY A 318 24.52 1.20 -21.58
N ILE A 319 24.21 0.16 -20.81
CA ILE A 319 24.62 0.00 -19.41
C ILE A 319 25.92 -0.80 -19.36
N ASP A 320 26.82 -0.44 -18.44
CA ASP A 320 28.04 -1.24 -18.21
C ASP A 320 27.69 -2.70 -17.93
N ARG A 321 28.33 -3.60 -18.67
CA ARG A 321 28.02 -5.03 -18.62
C ARG A 321 28.31 -5.64 -17.25
N ASN A 322 29.37 -5.23 -16.58
CA ASN A 322 29.72 -5.80 -15.27
C ASN A 322 28.72 -5.36 -14.21
N MET A 323 28.23 -4.11 -14.27
CA MET A 323 27.16 -3.62 -13.40
C MET A 323 25.87 -4.39 -13.61
N LEU A 324 25.50 -4.63 -14.86
CA LEU A 324 24.30 -5.39 -15.19
C LEU A 324 24.41 -6.85 -14.71
N GLU A 325 25.54 -7.50 -14.94
CA GLU A 325 25.79 -8.87 -14.45
C GLU A 325 25.73 -8.95 -12.91
N ALA A 326 26.31 -7.98 -12.21
CA ALA A 326 26.24 -7.91 -10.75
C ALA A 326 24.80 -7.73 -10.24
N ALA A 327 24.01 -6.89 -10.90
CA ALA A 327 22.61 -6.68 -10.56
C ALA A 327 21.74 -7.93 -10.84
N LEU A 328 21.99 -8.61 -11.94
CA LEU A 328 21.31 -9.88 -12.27
C LEU A 328 21.61 -10.95 -11.22
N ASN A 329 22.88 -11.16 -10.89
CA ASN A 329 23.31 -12.13 -9.87
C ASN A 329 22.68 -11.82 -8.50
N ARG A 330 22.64 -10.54 -8.10
CA ARG A 330 21.96 -10.12 -6.87
C ARG A 330 20.47 -10.43 -6.91
N THR A 331 19.82 -10.14 -8.02
CA THR A 331 18.38 -10.37 -8.19
C THR A 331 18.06 -11.87 -8.15
N GLU A 332 18.86 -12.71 -8.85
CA GLU A 332 18.74 -14.16 -8.81
C GLU A 332 18.93 -14.69 -7.38
N PHE A 333 19.93 -14.18 -6.66
CA PHE A 333 20.15 -14.55 -5.26
C PHE A 333 18.96 -14.19 -4.37
N ILE A 334 18.40 -12.97 -4.48
CA ILE A 334 17.22 -12.55 -3.71
C ILE A 334 16.01 -13.44 -4.06
N LEU A 335 15.75 -13.67 -5.34
CA LEU A 335 14.66 -14.55 -5.77
C LEU A 335 14.82 -15.99 -5.31
N SER A 336 16.07 -16.49 -5.22
CA SER A 336 16.34 -17.82 -4.68
C SER A 336 16.04 -17.90 -3.17
N LEU A 337 16.27 -16.82 -2.42
CA LEU A 337 16.02 -16.80 -0.97
C LEU A 337 14.53 -16.92 -0.61
N ILE A 338 13.63 -16.41 -1.44
CA ILE A 338 12.17 -16.52 -1.19
C ILE A 338 11.66 -17.97 -1.30
N HIS A 339 12.41 -18.86 -1.97
CA HIS A 339 12.10 -20.28 -2.10
C HIS A 339 12.88 -21.16 -1.13
N ILE A 340 13.84 -20.61 -0.43
CA ILE A 340 14.47 -21.27 0.70
C ILE A 340 13.50 -21.12 1.85
N SER A 341 12.68 -22.16 2.08
CA SER A 341 11.94 -22.26 3.33
C SER A 341 12.93 -21.96 4.44
N GLU A 342 12.63 -20.99 5.31
CA GLU A 342 13.46 -20.66 6.45
C GLU A 342 14.02 -21.95 7.02
N PRO A 343 15.34 -22.18 6.96
CA PRO A 343 15.89 -23.33 7.64
C PRO A 343 15.55 -23.09 9.09
N THR A 344 14.52 -23.81 9.55
CA THR A 344 14.32 -24.10 10.95
C THR A 344 15.13 -23.16 11.85
N ARG A 345 14.54 -22.15 12.40
CA ARG A 345 14.98 -21.68 13.72
C ARG A 345 14.83 -22.86 14.66
N LEU A 346 15.79 -23.77 14.56
CA LEU A 346 16.06 -24.79 15.54
C LEU A 346 16.65 -24.09 16.74
N GLY A 347 15.93 -24.06 17.78
CA GLY A 347 16.41 -23.63 19.09
C GLY A 347 15.39 -22.93 19.88
#